data_45d6b0306983b01f751b4f22b10f0c49
#
_entry.id   45d6b0306983b01f751b4f22b10f0c49
#
_cell.length_a   1.000
_cell.length_b   1.000
_cell.length_c   1.000
_cell.angle_alpha   90.00
_cell.angle_beta   90.00
_cell.angle_gamma   90.00
#
_symmetry.space_group_name_H-M   'P 1'
#
loop_
_entity.id
_entity.type
_entity.pdbx_description
1 polymer ?
#
loop_
_entity_poly.entity_id
_entity_poly.type
_entity_poly.pdbx_seq_one_letter_code
_entity_poly.pdbx_strand_id
1 'polypeptide(L)'
;FSPQPTVNGKPTQNSIEAGKRPRSAITPLMVMDGDDNLRLVVGSPGSSQIPGYVLKTVVGVLDWKLSAQEAIDLPNIQYGTKIDRTKSYDPTGLLVEKKTFAEMLVPEFMELGYPVHVIPVVSGLNAIELKDGKLYGATDRRRASSSMGE
;
A
#
# COMPACT_ATOMS: atom_id res chain seq x y z
N PHE A 1 -1.36 -16.27 9.32
CA PHE A 1 -0.61 -17.54 9.48
C PHE A 1 -0.46 -18.27 8.14
N SER A 2 0.60 -19.09 8.04
CA SER A 2 0.77 -19.99 6.91
C SER A 2 -0.22 -21.14 7.01
N PRO A 3 -0.90 -21.52 5.90
CA PRO A 3 -1.81 -22.68 5.90
C PRO A 3 -1.07 -23.99 6.03
N GLN A 4 0.22 -24.04 5.71
CA GLN A 4 1.07 -25.22 5.85
C GLN A 4 2.00 -25.05 7.06
N PRO A 5 1.95 -25.99 8.02
CA PRO A 5 2.80 -25.91 9.21
C PRO A 5 4.28 -26.16 8.92
N THR A 6 4.59 -26.85 7.80
CA THR A 6 5.95 -27.17 7.39
C THR A 6 6.17 -26.91 5.91
N VAL A 7 7.37 -26.47 5.53
CA VAL A 7 7.85 -26.38 4.14
C VAL A 7 9.18 -27.11 4.06
N ASN A 8 9.29 -28.08 3.12
CA ASN A 8 10.48 -28.92 2.95
C ASN A 8 10.89 -29.63 4.27
N GLY A 9 9.91 -30.11 5.04
CA GLY A 9 10.12 -30.81 6.32
C GLY A 9 10.56 -29.91 7.48
N LYS A 10 10.66 -28.60 7.30
CA LYS A 10 10.99 -27.63 8.36
C LYS A 10 9.74 -26.84 8.79
N PRO A 11 9.55 -26.57 10.09
CA PRO A 11 8.45 -25.73 10.57
C PRO A 11 8.49 -24.36 9.91
N THR A 12 7.33 -23.85 9.46
CA THR A 12 7.22 -22.48 8.97
C THR A 12 7.18 -21.51 10.15
N GLN A 13 7.95 -20.43 10.06
CA GLN A 13 7.98 -19.41 11.12
C GLN A 13 6.59 -18.81 11.40
N ASN A 14 5.72 -18.76 10.38
CA ASN A 14 4.36 -18.22 10.48
C ASN A 14 3.28 -19.32 10.65
N SER A 15 3.65 -20.50 11.15
CA SER A 15 2.70 -21.57 11.49
C SER A 15 1.79 -21.14 12.65
N ILE A 16 0.58 -21.71 12.69
CA ILE A 16 -0.36 -21.52 13.81
C ILE A 16 0.19 -22.23 15.05
N GLU A 17 0.29 -21.50 16.15
CA GLU A 17 0.77 -22.01 17.43
C GLU A 17 0.22 -21.17 18.58
N ALA A 18 -0.01 -21.78 19.75
CA ALA A 18 -0.51 -21.05 20.90
C ALA A 18 0.45 -19.93 21.33
N GLY A 19 -0.09 -18.73 21.60
CA GLY A 19 0.67 -17.56 21.99
C GLY A 19 1.41 -16.85 20.86
N LYS A 20 1.35 -17.36 19.64
CA LYS A 20 2.04 -16.79 18.48
C LYS A 20 1.19 -15.76 17.76
N ARG A 21 1.82 -14.66 17.34
CA ARG A 21 1.18 -13.61 16.52
C ARG A 21 1.32 -13.93 15.04
N PRO A 22 0.29 -13.70 14.22
CA PRO A 22 0.40 -13.82 12.76
C PRO A 22 1.35 -12.76 12.20
N ARG A 23 2.00 -13.08 11.09
CA ARG A 23 2.66 -12.06 10.27
C ARG A 23 1.59 -11.09 9.76
N SER A 24 1.82 -9.80 9.93
CA SER A 24 0.94 -8.74 9.44
C SER A 24 1.77 -7.62 8.80
N ALA A 25 1.23 -7.03 7.74
CA ALA A 25 1.73 -5.81 7.12
C ALA A 25 0.72 -4.64 7.32
N ILE A 26 -0.24 -4.78 8.23
CA ILE A 26 -1.19 -3.72 8.57
C ILE A 26 -0.40 -2.49 9.05
N THR A 27 -0.67 -1.35 8.41
CA THR A 27 0.04 -0.09 8.63
C THR A 27 -0.98 1.04 8.78
N PRO A 28 -1.85 1.02 9.81
CA PRO A 28 -2.66 2.19 10.11
C PRO A 28 -1.75 3.30 10.60
N LEU A 29 -1.98 4.54 10.14
CA LEU A 29 -1.10 5.65 10.45
C LEU A 29 -1.91 6.90 10.78
N MET A 30 -1.47 7.61 11.81
CA MET A 30 -1.90 8.95 12.16
C MET A 30 -0.68 9.88 12.06
N VAL A 31 -0.86 11.00 11.41
CA VAL A 31 0.15 12.05 11.32
C VAL A 31 -0.30 13.22 12.18
N MET A 32 0.57 13.62 13.06
CA MET A 32 0.39 14.81 13.90
C MET A 32 1.32 15.92 13.40
N ASP A 33 0.98 17.18 13.64
CA ASP A 33 1.89 18.29 13.43
C ASP A 33 2.79 18.51 14.68
N GLY A 34 3.65 19.54 14.63
CA GLY A 34 4.56 19.86 15.73
C GLY A 34 3.89 20.31 17.04
N ASP A 35 2.59 20.62 17.00
CA ASP A 35 1.78 21.03 18.14
C ASP A 35 0.79 19.93 18.58
N ASP A 36 1.05 18.68 18.17
CA ASP A 36 0.21 17.50 18.45
C ASP A 36 -1.21 17.56 17.88
N ASN A 37 -1.47 18.40 16.86
CA ASN A 37 -2.75 18.38 16.18
C ASN A 37 -2.77 17.31 15.09
N LEU A 38 -3.87 16.58 14.99
CA LEU A 38 -4.08 15.61 13.94
C LEU A 38 -4.08 16.28 12.56
N ARG A 39 -3.33 15.72 11.60
CA ARG A 39 -3.26 16.19 10.20
C ARG A 39 -3.83 15.18 9.21
N LEU A 40 -3.55 13.90 9.43
CA LEU A 40 -3.94 12.84 8.51
C LEU A 40 -4.13 11.53 9.26
N VAL A 41 -5.21 10.82 8.94
CA VAL A 41 -5.38 9.40 9.28
C VAL A 41 -5.46 8.64 7.97
N VAL A 42 -4.73 7.55 7.83
CA VAL A 42 -4.73 6.75 6.61
C VAL A 42 -4.53 5.27 6.89
N GLY A 43 -5.18 4.44 6.09
CA GLY A 43 -5.04 3.00 6.12
C GLY A 43 -5.48 2.38 4.80
N SER A 44 -5.09 1.13 4.57
CA SER A 44 -5.44 0.38 3.37
C SER A 44 -5.50 -1.12 3.64
N PRO A 45 -6.36 -1.89 2.99
CA PRO A 45 -6.13 -3.30 2.73
C PRO A 45 -5.11 -3.47 1.61
N GLY A 46 -4.52 -4.68 1.45
CA GLY A 46 -3.57 -4.93 0.33
C GLY A 46 -2.42 -5.85 0.68
N SER A 47 -2.52 -6.62 1.79
CA SER A 47 -1.51 -7.59 2.20
C SER A 47 -0.11 -6.95 2.35
N SER A 48 0.94 -7.54 1.77
CA SER A 48 2.32 -7.03 1.84
C SER A 48 2.55 -5.68 1.15
N GLN A 49 1.59 -5.20 0.37
CA GLN A 49 1.70 -3.93 -0.36
C GLN A 49 1.15 -2.73 0.43
N ILE A 50 0.47 -2.97 1.56
CA ILE A 50 -0.14 -1.93 2.40
C ILE A 50 0.85 -0.80 2.76
N PRO A 51 2.09 -1.09 3.22
CA PRO A 51 3.02 -0.02 3.58
C PRO A 51 3.34 0.92 2.43
N GLY A 52 3.47 0.40 1.20
CA GLY A 52 3.72 1.21 0.00
C GLY A 52 2.54 2.11 -0.35
N TYR A 53 1.32 1.62 -0.23
CA TYR A 53 0.11 2.42 -0.46
C TYR A 53 -0.02 3.56 0.54
N VAL A 54 0.19 3.27 1.82
CA VAL A 54 0.13 4.26 2.89
C VAL A 54 1.25 5.29 2.72
N LEU A 55 2.50 4.84 2.46
CA LEU A 55 3.65 5.73 2.26
C LEU A 55 3.42 6.69 1.10
N LYS A 56 2.96 6.20 -0.07
CA LYS A 56 2.63 7.05 -1.22
C LYS A 56 1.65 8.17 -0.84
N THR A 57 0.60 7.82 -0.12
CA THR A 57 -0.43 8.78 0.29
C THR A 57 0.12 9.83 1.25
N VAL A 58 0.93 9.39 2.23
CA VAL A 58 1.58 10.30 3.19
C VAL A 58 2.51 11.29 2.48
N VAL A 59 3.39 10.80 1.60
CA VAL A 59 4.29 11.65 0.80
C VAL A 59 3.49 12.60 -0.09
N GLY A 60 2.45 12.11 -0.74
CA GLY A 60 1.56 12.94 -1.56
C GLY A 60 0.97 14.12 -0.79
N VAL A 61 0.44 13.87 0.40
CA VAL A 61 -0.18 14.91 1.23
C VAL A 61 0.88 15.82 1.87
N LEU A 62 1.92 15.24 2.49
CA LEU A 62 2.86 16.03 3.31
C LEU A 62 3.92 16.74 2.49
N ASP A 63 4.49 16.08 1.47
CA ASP A 63 5.61 16.65 0.70
C ASP A 63 5.13 17.33 -0.58
N TRP A 64 4.25 16.71 -1.33
CA TRP A 64 3.75 17.24 -2.60
C TRP A 64 2.54 18.17 -2.46
N LYS A 65 2.00 18.32 -1.24
CA LYS A 65 0.88 19.21 -0.91
C LYS A 65 -0.41 18.90 -1.68
N LEU A 66 -0.58 17.66 -2.08
CA LEU A 66 -1.82 17.18 -2.66
C LEU A 66 -2.90 17.04 -1.58
N SER A 67 -4.16 17.14 -1.95
CA SER A 67 -5.25 16.68 -1.09
C SER A 67 -5.14 15.16 -0.87
N ALA A 68 -5.73 14.65 0.21
CA ALA A 68 -5.75 13.21 0.47
C ALA A 68 -6.35 12.42 -0.69
N GLN A 69 -7.40 12.94 -1.37
CA GLN A 69 -8.00 12.29 -2.53
C GLN A 69 -7.04 12.23 -3.72
N GLU A 70 -6.39 13.35 -4.07
CA GLU A 70 -5.41 13.38 -5.16
C GLU A 70 -4.25 12.42 -4.89
N ALA A 71 -3.75 12.37 -3.65
CA ALA A 71 -2.68 11.46 -3.25
C ALA A 71 -3.10 9.99 -3.36
N ILE A 72 -4.35 9.65 -3.01
CA ILE A 72 -4.91 8.30 -3.17
C ILE A 72 -5.03 7.93 -4.65
N ASP A 73 -5.49 8.86 -5.49
CA ASP A 73 -5.74 8.63 -6.92
C ASP A 73 -4.45 8.47 -7.75
N LEU A 74 -3.29 8.90 -7.24
CA LEU A 74 -2.00 8.64 -7.88
C LEU A 74 -1.78 7.14 -8.14
N PRO A 75 -1.14 6.76 -9.26
CA PRO A 75 -0.73 5.39 -9.51
C PRO A 75 0.14 4.82 -8.39
N ASN A 76 0.01 3.53 -8.15
CA ASN A 76 0.86 2.84 -7.21
C ASN A 76 2.13 2.34 -7.92
N ILE A 77 3.28 2.75 -7.41
CA ILE A 77 4.60 2.26 -7.79
C ILE A 77 5.33 1.95 -6.49
N GLN A 78 5.79 0.71 -6.33
CA GLN A 78 6.53 0.32 -5.13
C GLN A 78 7.47 -0.84 -5.41
N TYR A 79 8.56 -0.93 -4.68
CA TYR A 79 9.42 -2.10 -4.71
C TYR A 79 8.83 -3.21 -3.83
N GLY A 80 8.70 -4.40 -4.38
CA GLY A 80 8.06 -5.48 -3.65
C GLY A 80 8.08 -6.80 -4.42
N THR A 81 7.35 -7.77 -3.88
CA THR A 81 7.25 -9.12 -4.45
C THR A 81 5.93 -9.26 -5.20
N LYS A 82 6.01 -9.60 -6.48
CA LYS A 82 4.85 -10.02 -7.26
C LYS A 82 4.48 -11.44 -6.86
N ILE A 83 3.34 -11.62 -6.23
CA ILE A 83 2.83 -12.95 -5.87
C ILE A 83 2.42 -13.69 -7.15
N ASP A 84 3.09 -14.78 -7.45
CA ASP A 84 2.79 -15.68 -8.56
C ASP A 84 2.63 -17.11 -8.04
N ARG A 85 1.39 -17.51 -7.81
CA ARG A 85 1.05 -18.82 -7.23
C ARG A 85 1.43 -20.02 -8.12
N THR A 86 1.89 -19.76 -9.34
CA THR A 86 2.32 -20.81 -10.29
C THR A 86 3.83 -21.08 -10.22
N LYS A 87 4.58 -20.23 -9.50
CA LYS A 87 6.04 -20.30 -9.40
C LYS A 87 6.50 -20.78 -8.03
N SER A 88 7.69 -21.37 -8.01
CA SER A 88 8.33 -21.83 -6.76
C SER A 88 8.87 -20.67 -5.90
N TYR A 89 9.02 -19.50 -6.48
CA TYR A 89 9.39 -18.24 -5.79
C TYR A 89 8.67 -17.06 -6.44
N ASP A 90 8.45 -16.02 -5.64
CA ASP A 90 7.82 -14.81 -6.12
C ASP A 90 8.89 -13.81 -6.57
N PRO A 91 8.85 -13.33 -7.83
CA PRO A 91 9.82 -12.37 -8.33
C PRO A 91 9.68 -11.02 -7.60
N THR A 92 10.81 -10.44 -7.21
CA THR A 92 10.89 -9.12 -6.57
C THR A 92 11.31 -8.07 -7.60
N GLY A 93 10.73 -6.89 -7.51
CA GLY A 93 11.02 -5.78 -8.43
C GLY A 93 10.12 -4.58 -8.17
N LEU A 94 10.15 -3.61 -9.08
CA LEU A 94 9.16 -2.54 -9.09
C LEU A 94 7.81 -3.08 -9.55
N LEU A 95 6.82 -2.94 -8.70
CA LEU A 95 5.42 -3.23 -8.98
C LEU A 95 4.78 -1.94 -9.48
N VAL A 96 4.41 -1.90 -10.76
CA VAL A 96 3.80 -0.73 -11.41
C VAL A 96 2.35 -1.03 -11.68
N GLU A 97 1.48 -0.10 -11.31
CA GLU A 97 0.04 -0.25 -11.48
C GLU A 97 -0.35 -0.24 -12.95
N LYS A 98 -1.05 -1.32 -13.36
CA LYS A 98 -1.53 -1.53 -14.72
C LYS A 98 -2.65 -0.55 -15.08
N LYS A 99 -2.71 -0.13 -16.33
CA LYS A 99 -3.72 0.79 -16.92
C LYS A 99 -3.67 2.20 -16.30
N THR A 100 -2.47 2.64 -15.92
CA THR A 100 -2.21 4.00 -15.46
C THR A 100 -1.06 4.61 -16.26
N PHE A 101 -0.86 5.92 -16.15
CA PHE A 101 0.27 6.59 -16.81
C PHE A 101 1.63 6.07 -16.30
N ALA A 102 1.68 5.43 -15.13
CA ALA A 102 2.90 4.84 -14.61
C ALA A 102 3.49 3.74 -15.51
N GLU A 103 2.66 3.10 -16.35
CA GLU A 103 3.17 2.12 -17.33
C GLU A 103 4.12 2.76 -18.36
N MET A 104 3.97 4.03 -18.65
CA MET A 104 4.85 4.76 -19.59
C MET A 104 6.27 4.93 -19.04
N LEU A 105 6.45 4.85 -17.72
CA LEU A 105 7.76 4.97 -17.06
C LEU A 105 8.51 3.63 -16.99
N VAL A 106 7.91 2.53 -17.43
CA VAL A 106 8.53 1.20 -17.35
C VAL A 106 9.87 1.14 -18.10
N PRO A 107 10.03 1.67 -19.32
CA PRO A 107 11.32 1.65 -20.02
C PRO A 107 12.42 2.35 -19.20
N GLU A 108 12.15 3.51 -18.62
CA GLU A 108 13.12 4.27 -17.83
C GLU A 108 13.52 3.52 -16.55
N PHE A 109 12.57 2.86 -15.88
CA PHE A 109 12.89 2.02 -14.72
C PHE A 109 13.77 0.84 -15.10
N MET A 110 13.54 0.23 -16.26
CA MET A 110 14.37 -0.89 -16.75
C MET A 110 15.78 -0.40 -17.13
N GLU A 111 15.92 0.77 -17.75
CA GLU A 111 17.22 1.40 -18.03
C GLU A 111 18.01 1.71 -16.75
N LEU A 112 17.31 2.05 -15.65
CA LEU A 112 17.91 2.22 -14.33
C LEU A 112 18.27 0.89 -13.65
N GLY A 113 18.02 -0.26 -14.30
CA GLY A 113 18.39 -1.59 -13.82
C GLY A 113 17.37 -2.24 -12.88
N TYR A 114 16.16 -1.71 -12.75
CA TYR A 114 15.12 -2.31 -11.93
C TYR A 114 14.36 -3.41 -12.70
N PRO A 115 14.18 -4.61 -12.13
CA PRO A 115 13.16 -5.54 -12.60
C PRO A 115 11.78 -4.89 -12.43
N VAL A 116 10.95 -4.89 -13.47
CA VAL A 116 9.63 -4.25 -13.43
C VAL A 116 8.52 -5.27 -13.67
N HIS A 117 7.48 -5.20 -12.87
CA HIS A 117 6.27 -6.02 -12.99
C HIS A 117 5.05 -5.12 -13.06
N VAL A 118 4.41 -5.04 -14.22
CA VAL A 118 3.12 -4.36 -14.37
C VAL A 118 2.02 -5.28 -13.83
N ILE A 119 1.31 -4.82 -12.81
CA ILE A 119 0.30 -5.62 -12.10
C ILE A 119 -1.01 -4.86 -11.91
N PRO A 120 -2.14 -5.55 -11.86
CA PRO A 120 -3.36 -4.94 -11.35
C PRO A 120 -3.18 -4.65 -9.86
N VAL A 121 -3.53 -3.45 -9.43
CA VAL A 121 -3.50 -3.04 -8.03
C VAL A 121 -4.91 -3.12 -7.45
N VAL A 122 -5.01 -3.61 -6.23
CA VAL A 122 -6.25 -3.78 -5.47
C VAL A 122 -6.17 -3.06 -4.12
N SER A 123 -5.54 -1.89 -4.10
CA SER A 123 -5.54 -1.03 -2.91
C SER A 123 -6.97 -0.64 -2.54
N GLY A 124 -7.17 -0.20 -1.33
CA GLY A 124 -8.46 0.27 -0.82
C GLY A 124 -8.16 1.31 0.24
N LEU A 125 -7.36 2.31 -0.14
CA LEU A 125 -6.98 3.41 0.73
C LEU A 125 -8.23 4.16 1.21
N ASN A 126 -8.22 4.47 2.49
CA ASN A 126 -9.14 5.41 3.09
C ASN A 126 -8.32 6.38 3.92
N ALA A 127 -8.62 7.66 3.79
CA ALA A 127 -7.95 8.69 4.56
C ALA A 127 -8.94 9.75 5.05
N ILE A 128 -8.55 10.42 6.14
CA ILE A 128 -9.19 11.63 6.63
C ILE A 128 -8.08 12.66 6.82
N GLU A 129 -8.16 13.75 6.08
CA GLU A 129 -7.27 14.90 6.22
C GLU A 129 -7.95 15.97 7.08
N LEU A 130 -7.26 16.48 8.10
CA LEU A 130 -7.70 17.64 8.87
C LEU A 130 -6.97 18.87 8.35
N LYS A 131 -7.72 19.82 7.81
CA LYS A 131 -7.20 21.07 7.27
C LYS A 131 -8.16 22.22 7.60
N ASP A 132 -7.62 23.34 8.11
CA ASP A 132 -8.40 24.53 8.47
C ASP A 132 -9.60 24.22 9.37
N GLY A 133 -9.42 23.30 10.34
CA GLY A 133 -10.45 22.87 11.28
C GLY A 133 -11.56 22.00 10.67
N LYS A 134 -11.40 21.55 9.42
CA LYS A 134 -12.38 20.71 8.71
C LYS A 134 -11.80 19.33 8.39
N LEU A 135 -12.66 18.33 8.39
CA LEU A 135 -12.34 16.95 8.02
C LEU A 135 -12.67 16.72 6.53
N TYR A 136 -11.70 16.25 5.79
CA TYR A 136 -11.84 15.86 4.39
C TYR A 136 -11.63 14.35 4.26
N GLY A 137 -12.71 13.62 3.97
CA GLY A 137 -12.65 12.19 3.70
C GLY A 137 -12.19 11.90 2.28
N ALA A 138 -11.35 10.88 2.11
CA ALA A 138 -10.85 10.43 0.82
C ALA A 138 -10.89 8.90 0.72
N THR A 139 -11.25 8.37 -0.44
CA THR A 139 -11.42 6.93 -0.66
C THR A 139 -10.84 6.48 -1.99
N ASP A 140 -10.41 5.23 -2.02
CA ASP A 140 -9.79 4.60 -3.19
C ASP A 140 -10.85 4.08 -4.15
N ARG A 141 -10.86 4.63 -5.36
CA ARG A 141 -11.78 4.24 -6.44
C ARG A 141 -11.47 2.86 -7.05
N ARG A 142 -10.34 2.25 -6.69
CA ARG A 142 -9.97 0.88 -7.10
C ARG A 142 -10.82 -0.18 -6.42
N ARG A 143 -11.53 0.19 -5.36
CA ARG A 143 -12.55 -0.62 -4.67
C ARG A 143 -13.82 0.18 -4.49
N ALA A 144 -14.94 -0.54 -4.35
CA ALA A 144 -16.19 0.09 -3.96
C ALA A 144 -16.06 0.64 -2.52
N SER A 145 -15.94 1.95 -2.42
CA SER A 145 -15.84 2.69 -1.17
C SER A 145 -16.43 4.09 -1.36
N SER A 146 -16.90 4.68 -0.27
CA SER A 146 -17.40 6.05 -0.26
C SER A 146 -16.95 6.75 1.02
N SER A 147 -16.70 8.05 0.94
CA SER A 147 -16.59 8.93 2.09
C SER A 147 -17.84 9.81 2.14
N MET A 148 -18.43 9.93 3.30
CA MET A 148 -19.57 10.82 3.55
C MET A 148 -19.25 11.67 4.76
N GLY A 149 -19.67 12.94 4.73
CA GLY A 149 -19.56 13.89 5.83
C GLY A 149 -20.76 14.83 5.84
N GLU A 150 -21.04 15.43 6.99
CA GLU A 150 -22.02 16.49 7.17
C GLU A 150 -21.30 17.85 7.24
#